data_c671b07ad4291eea22e86802b2097672
#
_entry.id   c671b07ad4291eea22e86802b2097672
#
_cell.length_a   1.000
_cell.length_b   1.000
_cell.length_c   1.000
_cell.angle_alpha   90.00
_cell.angle_beta   90.00
_cell.angle_gamma   90.00
#
_symmetry.space_group_name_H-M   'P 1'
#
loop_
_entity.id
_entity.type
_entity.pdbx_description
1 polymer ?
#
loop_
_entity_poly.entity_id
_entity_poly.type
_entity_poly.pdbx_seq_one_letter_code
_entity_poly.pdbx_strand_id
1 'polypeptide(L)'
;HAFFCLDIDKVKAAITERTRAIVAVNLWGHPSRLAELRALADERGIYLVEDNAQALLAQEDTEWTGCVGHIGVFSMNIHKHIQTGEGGVCVCHSKELADRLCLIRNHGENVVDWLGVSDITNLIGFNFRQTEIGAAIGLSQLGKVDQMVDRCRRISTALSEGLKGLDGLLIPSVREGCSHSYFMWSLRFDQDVVGCSREA
;
A
#
# COMPACT_ATOMS: atom_id res chain seq x y z
N HIS A 1 -15.87 7.29 6.96
CA HIS A 1 -14.78 6.74 7.75
C HIS A 1 -13.68 7.78 7.93
N ALA A 2 -13.16 7.94 9.15
CA ALA A 2 -12.18 9.00 9.46
C ALA A 2 -10.82 8.76 8.79
N PHE A 3 -10.47 7.50 8.47
CA PHE A 3 -9.16 7.12 7.95
C PHE A 3 -9.17 6.64 6.50
N PHE A 4 -10.31 6.63 5.84
CA PHE A 4 -10.49 6.19 4.44
C PHE A 4 -10.00 4.76 4.11
N CYS A 5 -9.74 3.94 5.12
CA CYS A 5 -9.33 2.55 5.00
C CYS A 5 -10.53 1.59 5.11
N LEU A 6 -10.29 0.30 4.89
CA LEU A 6 -11.31 -0.73 5.03
C LEU A 6 -11.91 -0.75 6.45
N ASP A 7 -13.20 -0.97 6.51
CA ASP A 7 -13.96 -1.17 7.73
C ASP A 7 -14.03 -2.67 8.02
N ILE A 8 -13.47 -3.11 9.14
CA ILE A 8 -13.33 -4.53 9.48
C ILE A 8 -14.69 -5.24 9.54
N ASP A 9 -15.70 -4.60 10.11
CA ASP A 9 -17.02 -5.24 10.24
C ASP A 9 -17.70 -5.39 8.87
N LYS A 10 -17.52 -4.41 8.00
CA LYS A 10 -18.00 -4.51 6.61
C LYS A 10 -17.22 -5.55 5.81
N VAL A 11 -15.91 -5.67 6.04
CA VAL A 11 -15.10 -6.73 5.43
C VAL A 11 -15.60 -8.09 5.88
N LYS A 12 -15.80 -8.31 7.19
CA LYS A 12 -16.35 -9.56 7.73
C LYS A 12 -17.69 -9.92 7.09
N ALA A 13 -18.57 -8.94 6.94
CA ALA A 13 -19.90 -9.13 6.35
C ALA A 13 -19.85 -9.41 4.83
N ALA A 14 -18.80 -8.97 4.14
CA ALA A 14 -18.65 -9.14 2.69
C ALA A 14 -17.98 -10.47 2.30
N ILE A 15 -17.31 -11.15 3.22
CA ILE A 15 -16.65 -12.43 2.94
C ILE A 15 -17.71 -13.52 2.68
N THR A 16 -17.50 -14.26 1.60
CA THR A 16 -18.33 -15.41 1.20
C THR A 16 -17.44 -16.62 0.93
N GLU A 17 -18.03 -17.79 0.68
CA GLU A 17 -17.33 -19.01 0.27
C GLU A 17 -16.50 -18.85 -1.03
N ARG A 18 -16.82 -17.85 -1.84
CA ARG A 18 -16.08 -17.52 -3.07
C ARG A 18 -14.91 -16.58 -2.85
N THR A 19 -14.82 -15.93 -1.69
CA THR A 19 -13.73 -15.02 -1.37
C THR A 19 -12.41 -15.78 -1.28
N ARG A 20 -11.39 -15.31 -1.95
CA ARG A 20 -10.04 -15.90 -1.96
C ARG A 20 -8.97 -14.96 -1.42
N ALA A 21 -9.23 -13.66 -1.47
CA ALA A 21 -8.30 -12.67 -0.95
C ALA A 21 -9.03 -11.40 -0.50
N ILE A 22 -8.42 -10.70 0.45
CA ILE A 22 -8.71 -9.31 0.81
C ILE A 22 -7.59 -8.47 0.22
N VAL A 23 -7.93 -7.42 -0.52
CA VAL A 23 -6.96 -6.41 -0.97
C VAL A 23 -7.16 -5.16 -0.11
N ALA A 24 -6.21 -4.88 0.76
CA ALA A 24 -6.23 -3.73 1.64
C ALA A 24 -5.38 -2.60 1.05
N VAL A 25 -6.03 -1.53 0.62
CA VAL A 25 -5.32 -0.33 0.16
C VAL A 25 -5.00 0.53 1.38
N ASN A 26 -3.70 0.77 1.61
CA ASN A 26 -3.20 1.71 2.62
C ASN A 26 -3.26 3.13 2.04
N LEU A 27 -4.51 3.63 1.94
CA LEU A 27 -4.85 4.79 1.13
C LEU A 27 -4.18 6.07 1.65
N TRP A 28 -3.62 6.84 0.72
CA TRP A 28 -2.92 8.12 0.94
C TRP A 28 -1.70 8.03 1.86
N GLY A 29 -1.33 6.82 2.31
CA GLY A 29 -0.22 6.59 3.21
C GLY A 29 -0.62 6.31 4.65
N HIS A 30 -1.92 6.10 4.93
CA HIS A 30 -2.42 5.65 6.24
C HIS A 30 -2.54 4.12 6.25
N PRO A 31 -1.99 3.42 7.25
CA PRO A 31 -2.15 1.98 7.37
C PRO A 31 -3.62 1.59 7.54
N SER A 32 -4.05 0.56 6.84
CA SER A 32 -5.29 -0.16 7.16
C SER A 32 -5.12 -0.88 8.51
N ARG A 33 -6.19 -1.42 9.08
CA ARG A 33 -6.08 -2.26 10.28
C ARG A 33 -5.47 -3.62 9.93
N LEU A 34 -4.17 -3.62 9.66
CA LEU A 34 -3.47 -4.73 9.01
C LEU A 34 -3.41 -5.98 9.90
N ALA A 35 -3.14 -5.82 11.19
CA ALA A 35 -3.11 -6.92 12.13
C ALA A 35 -4.48 -7.62 12.23
N GLU A 36 -5.57 -6.84 12.30
CA GLU A 36 -6.93 -7.38 12.34
C GLU A 36 -7.34 -8.03 11.01
N LEU A 37 -6.97 -7.41 9.87
CA LEU A 37 -7.23 -7.97 8.54
C LEU A 37 -6.44 -9.26 8.31
N ARG A 38 -5.20 -9.32 8.81
CA ARG A 38 -4.37 -10.51 8.72
C ARG A 38 -4.96 -11.66 9.54
N ALA A 39 -5.33 -11.42 10.78
CA ALA A 39 -5.98 -12.40 11.64
C ALA A 39 -7.28 -12.92 11.01
N LEU A 40 -8.10 -12.03 10.44
CA LEU A 40 -9.33 -12.42 9.75
C LEU A 40 -9.05 -13.26 8.49
N ALA A 41 -8.04 -12.90 7.72
CA ALA A 41 -7.66 -13.66 6.53
C ALA A 41 -7.19 -15.07 6.89
N ASP A 42 -6.35 -15.19 7.93
CA ASP A 42 -5.86 -16.48 8.41
C ASP A 42 -7.00 -17.35 8.97
N GLU A 43 -7.94 -16.77 9.76
CA GLU A 43 -9.14 -17.47 10.26
C GLU A 43 -9.99 -18.05 9.12
N ARG A 44 -10.10 -17.33 8.03
CA ARG A 44 -10.93 -17.73 6.87
C ARG A 44 -10.20 -18.53 5.81
N GLY A 45 -8.90 -18.79 5.98
CA GLY A 45 -8.06 -19.49 5.00
C GLY A 45 -7.98 -18.76 3.65
N ILE A 46 -7.96 -17.42 3.66
CA ILE A 46 -7.84 -16.55 2.48
C ILE A 46 -6.59 -15.67 2.57
N TYR A 47 -6.21 -15.07 1.47
CA TYR A 47 -5.01 -14.22 1.43
C TYR A 47 -5.33 -12.77 1.79
N LEU A 48 -4.36 -12.10 2.45
CA LEU A 48 -4.32 -10.65 2.58
C LEU A 48 -3.24 -10.10 1.63
N VAL A 49 -3.64 -9.25 0.70
CA VAL A 49 -2.74 -8.48 -0.16
C VAL A 49 -2.79 -7.02 0.29
N GLU A 50 -1.63 -6.45 0.60
CA GLU A 50 -1.50 -5.04 0.95
C GLU A 50 -1.13 -4.23 -0.30
N ASP A 51 -2.00 -3.32 -0.70
CA ASP A 51 -1.66 -2.31 -1.70
C ASP A 51 -1.02 -1.11 -1.00
N ASN A 52 0.32 -1.09 -1.04
CA ASN A 52 1.15 -0.03 -0.49
C ASN A 52 1.62 0.97 -1.54
N ALA A 53 0.97 1.04 -2.68
CA ALA A 53 1.33 1.99 -3.73
C ALA A 53 1.38 3.45 -3.24
N GLN A 54 0.80 3.74 -2.09
CA GLN A 54 0.75 5.07 -1.47
C GLN A 54 1.29 5.11 -0.03
N ALA A 55 1.78 3.98 0.52
CA ALA A 55 2.08 3.85 1.94
C ALA A 55 3.52 3.42 2.25
N LEU A 56 4.46 3.82 1.41
CA LEU A 56 5.87 3.54 1.65
C LEU A 56 6.31 4.20 2.96
N LEU A 57 6.98 3.44 3.86
CA LEU A 57 7.40 3.84 5.20
C LEU A 57 6.25 4.27 6.14
N ALA A 58 5.04 3.80 5.91
CA ALA A 58 3.98 3.84 6.90
C ALA A 58 4.07 2.64 7.84
N GLN A 59 3.58 2.78 9.07
CA GLN A 59 3.62 1.72 10.08
C GLN A 59 2.31 1.61 10.84
N GLU A 60 1.96 0.40 11.26
CA GLU A 60 0.98 0.11 12.29
C GLU A 60 1.73 -0.53 13.46
N ASP A 61 1.75 0.12 14.61
CA ASP A 61 2.60 -0.21 15.75
C ASP A 61 4.08 -0.30 15.35
N THR A 62 4.67 -1.48 15.41
CA THR A 62 6.07 -1.73 15.03
C THR A 62 6.22 -2.30 13.62
N GLU A 63 5.10 -2.63 12.97
CA GLU A 63 5.12 -3.33 11.69
C GLU A 63 5.04 -2.35 10.51
N TRP A 64 5.91 -2.54 9.53
CA TRP A 64 5.86 -1.79 8.28
C TRP A 64 4.67 -2.24 7.42
N THR A 65 3.93 -1.29 6.86
CA THR A 65 2.96 -1.61 5.81
C THR A 65 3.65 -2.32 4.66
N GLY A 66 2.98 -3.32 4.09
CA GLY A 66 3.52 -4.21 3.07
C GLY A 66 4.20 -5.46 3.60
N CYS A 67 4.41 -5.54 4.93
CA CYS A 67 5.08 -6.67 5.56
C CYS A 67 4.15 -7.49 6.48
N VAL A 68 2.92 -7.07 6.70
CA VAL A 68 1.94 -7.77 7.56
C VAL A 68 1.13 -8.79 6.77
N GLY A 69 0.69 -8.44 5.57
CA GLY A 69 -0.07 -9.31 4.67
C GLY A 69 0.72 -10.49 4.14
N HIS A 70 0.08 -11.32 3.34
CA HIS A 70 0.75 -12.41 2.64
C HIS A 70 1.62 -11.89 1.49
N ILE A 71 1.16 -10.82 0.83
CA ILE A 71 1.88 -10.10 -0.22
C ILE A 71 1.69 -8.61 0.01
N GLY A 72 2.77 -7.86 -0.02
CA GLY A 72 2.77 -6.40 -0.09
C GLY A 72 3.20 -5.92 -1.47
N VAL A 73 2.53 -4.90 -1.99
CA VAL A 73 2.78 -4.34 -3.33
C VAL A 73 3.12 -2.86 -3.20
N PHE A 74 4.27 -2.46 -3.73
CA PHE A 74 4.74 -1.08 -3.76
C PHE A 74 4.82 -0.58 -5.20
N SER A 75 4.43 0.67 -5.43
CA SER A 75 4.53 1.32 -6.73
C SER A 75 5.75 2.23 -6.80
N MET A 76 6.42 2.19 -7.94
CA MET A 76 7.52 3.10 -8.31
C MET A 76 7.15 3.97 -9.50
N ASN A 77 5.84 4.22 -9.69
CA ASN A 77 5.35 5.16 -10.70
C ASN A 77 5.86 6.58 -10.42
N ILE A 78 5.96 7.41 -11.45
CA ILE A 78 6.53 8.76 -11.41
C ILE A 78 5.97 9.68 -10.31
N HIS A 79 4.73 9.45 -9.84
CA HIS A 79 4.08 10.27 -8.81
C HIS A 79 4.33 9.78 -7.37
N LYS A 80 5.11 8.70 -7.16
CA LYS A 80 5.33 8.12 -5.83
C LYS A 80 6.46 8.83 -5.07
N HIS A 81 6.56 8.56 -3.77
CA HIS A 81 7.62 9.12 -2.91
C HIS A 81 9.02 8.86 -3.48
N ILE A 82 9.23 7.66 -4.02
CA ILE A 82 10.36 7.31 -4.86
C ILE A 82 9.82 6.72 -6.16
N GLN A 83 10.58 6.87 -7.25
CA GLN A 83 10.06 6.49 -8.56
C GLN A 83 11.17 6.01 -9.50
N THR A 84 10.79 5.22 -10.49
CA THR A 84 11.65 4.74 -11.58
C THR A 84 11.06 5.07 -12.96
N GLY A 85 10.14 6.05 -13.02
CA GLY A 85 9.26 6.30 -14.15
C GLY A 85 8.03 5.41 -14.03
N GLU A 86 8.18 4.14 -14.32
CA GLU A 86 7.22 3.08 -14.05
C GLU A 86 7.94 1.90 -13.38
N GLY A 87 7.21 1.16 -12.54
CA GLY A 87 7.75 0.01 -11.83
C GLY A 87 6.99 -0.32 -10.56
N GLY A 88 7.38 -1.42 -9.94
CA GLY A 88 6.81 -1.86 -8.67
C GLY A 88 7.63 -2.98 -8.05
N VAL A 89 7.39 -3.20 -6.77
CA VAL A 89 8.00 -4.27 -5.98
C VAL A 89 6.91 -5.02 -5.26
N CYS A 90 6.95 -6.35 -5.34
CA CYS A 90 6.17 -7.24 -4.49
C CYS A 90 7.08 -7.84 -3.42
N VAL A 91 6.60 -7.87 -2.18
CA VAL A 91 7.27 -8.53 -1.06
C VAL A 91 6.36 -9.57 -0.44
N CYS A 92 6.93 -10.68 0.05
CA CYS A 92 6.20 -11.71 0.76
C CYS A 92 7.17 -12.52 1.64
N HIS A 93 6.61 -13.20 2.65
CA HIS A 93 7.39 -14.08 3.55
C HIS A 93 7.41 -15.54 3.06
N SER A 94 6.50 -15.93 2.17
CA SER A 94 6.41 -17.29 1.65
C SER A 94 7.28 -17.47 0.43
N LYS A 95 8.19 -18.47 0.48
CA LYS A 95 8.99 -18.87 -0.70
C LYS A 95 8.11 -19.30 -1.87
N GLU A 96 7.03 -20.03 -1.61
CA GLU A 96 6.09 -20.46 -2.64
C GLU A 96 5.46 -19.26 -3.39
N LEU A 97 5.00 -18.24 -2.65
CA LEU A 97 4.46 -17.01 -3.24
C LEU A 97 5.54 -16.25 -4.00
N ALA A 98 6.76 -16.18 -3.47
CA ALA A 98 7.89 -15.51 -4.14
C ALA A 98 8.24 -16.20 -5.48
N ASP A 99 8.30 -17.52 -5.50
CA ASP A 99 8.57 -18.31 -6.70
C ASP A 99 7.49 -18.07 -7.77
N ARG A 100 6.21 -18.09 -7.36
CA ARG A 100 5.08 -17.79 -8.27
C ARG A 100 5.11 -16.36 -8.81
N LEU A 101 5.44 -15.38 -7.98
CA LEU A 101 5.60 -13.98 -8.40
C LEU A 101 6.75 -13.86 -9.43
N CYS A 102 7.88 -14.54 -9.22
CA CYS A 102 9.00 -14.57 -10.17
C CYS A 102 8.59 -15.19 -11.51
N LEU A 103 7.86 -16.29 -11.49
CA LEU A 103 7.36 -16.95 -12.70
C LEU A 103 6.38 -16.05 -13.47
N ILE A 104 5.38 -15.48 -12.77
CA ILE A 104 4.38 -14.59 -13.38
C ILE A 104 5.07 -13.37 -14.01
N ARG A 105 6.04 -12.78 -13.32
CA ARG A 105 6.81 -11.63 -13.80
C ARG A 105 7.59 -11.95 -15.08
N ASN A 106 8.02 -13.21 -15.26
CA ASN A 106 8.96 -13.63 -16.29
C ASN A 106 8.36 -14.67 -17.26
N HIS A 107 7.20 -14.40 -17.80
CA HIS A 107 6.49 -15.22 -18.82
C HIS A 107 6.04 -16.60 -18.34
N GLY A 108 6.14 -16.96 -17.07
CA GLY A 108 5.91 -18.31 -16.56
C GLY A 108 7.02 -19.30 -16.92
N GLU A 109 8.19 -18.82 -17.32
CA GLU A 109 9.31 -19.62 -17.82
C GLU A 109 10.66 -19.04 -17.37
N ASN A 110 11.77 -19.62 -17.82
CA ASN A 110 13.15 -19.16 -17.75
C ASN A 110 13.80 -19.11 -16.36
N VAL A 111 13.04 -19.13 -15.29
CA VAL A 111 13.57 -19.13 -13.92
C VAL A 111 13.30 -20.45 -13.19
N VAL A 112 12.62 -21.39 -13.88
CA VAL A 112 12.16 -22.66 -13.28
C VAL A 112 13.33 -23.55 -12.86
N ASP A 113 14.40 -23.59 -13.62
CA ASP A 113 15.53 -24.50 -13.34
C ASP A 113 16.24 -24.15 -12.04
N TRP A 114 16.50 -22.89 -11.77
CA TRP A 114 17.18 -22.48 -10.52
C TRP A 114 16.24 -22.17 -9.36
N LEU A 115 14.94 -21.99 -9.62
CA LEU A 115 13.92 -22.00 -8.56
C LEU A 115 13.55 -23.43 -8.14
N GLY A 116 13.88 -24.44 -8.94
CA GLY A 116 13.52 -25.83 -8.68
C GLY A 116 12.02 -26.10 -8.78
N VAL A 117 11.29 -25.27 -9.53
CA VAL A 117 9.85 -25.43 -9.77
C VAL A 117 9.65 -26.39 -10.93
N SER A 118 8.98 -27.51 -10.68
CA SER A 118 8.71 -28.55 -11.68
C SER A 118 7.33 -28.45 -12.33
N ASP A 119 6.37 -27.80 -11.66
CA ASP A 119 5.00 -27.65 -12.16
C ASP A 119 4.68 -26.18 -12.46
N ILE A 120 4.63 -25.87 -13.74
CA ILE A 120 4.20 -24.57 -14.29
C ILE A 120 2.86 -24.68 -15.02
N THR A 121 2.14 -25.79 -14.86
CA THR A 121 0.85 -26.02 -15.47
C THR A 121 -0.15 -24.95 -15.03
N ASN A 122 -0.92 -24.42 -15.97
CA ASN A 122 -1.91 -23.38 -15.72
C ASN A 122 -1.34 -22.05 -15.17
N LEU A 123 -0.06 -21.79 -15.37
CA LEU A 123 0.57 -20.53 -15.03
C LEU A 123 0.54 -19.59 -16.24
N ILE A 124 -0.13 -18.44 -16.08
CA ILE A 124 -0.08 -17.35 -17.06
C ILE A 124 1.00 -16.37 -16.62
N GLY A 125 2.03 -16.20 -17.45
CA GLY A 125 3.12 -15.26 -17.19
C GLY A 125 3.04 -14.02 -18.07
N PHE A 126 3.70 -12.96 -17.62
CA PHE A 126 3.76 -11.67 -18.29
C PHE A 126 5.21 -11.17 -18.37
N ASN A 127 5.44 -10.13 -19.15
CA ASN A 127 6.69 -9.38 -19.10
C ASN A 127 6.56 -8.20 -18.13
N PHE A 128 6.75 -8.47 -16.84
CA PHE A 128 6.76 -7.45 -15.79
C PHE A 128 8.16 -7.23 -15.21
N ARG A 129 9.18 -7.48 -16.02
CA ARG A 129 10.57 -7.28 -15.60
C ARG A 129 10.93 -5.81 -15.49
N GLN A 130 11.51 -5.43 -14.35
CA GLN A 130 12.14 -4.14 -14.18
C GLN A 130 13.39 -4.07 -15.07
N THR A 131 13.62 -2.94 -15.73
CA THR A 131 14.86 -2.72 -16.49
C THR A 131 16.03 -2.40 -15.56
N GLU A 132 17.26 -2.71 -15.96
CA GLU A 132 18.48 -2.34 -15.21
C GLU A 132 18.58 -0.82 -15.00
N ILE A 133 18.19 -0.03 -16.00
CA ILE A 133 18.14 1.44 -15.89
C ILE A 133 17.15 1.87 -14.81
N GLY A 134 15.95 1.31 -14.82
CA GLY A 134 14.94 1.57 -13.79
C GLY A 134 15.42 1.15 -12.40
N ALA A 135 16.06 -0.02 -12.30
CA ALA A 135 16.61 -0.52 -11.03
C ALA A 135 17.71 0.41 -10.48
N ALA A 136 18.61 0.90 -11.33
CA ALA A 136 19.67 1.84 -10.93
C ALA A 136 19.08 3.19 -10.44
N ILE A 137 18.03 3.71 -11.10
CA ILE A 137 17.29 4.88 -10.63
C ILE A 137 16.66 4.58 -9.27
N GLY A 138 16.01 3.42 -9.13
CA GLY A 138 15.37 2.99 -7.90
C GLY A 138 16.32 2.93 -6.71
N LEU A 139 17.51 2.37 -6.88
CA LEU A 139 18.55 2.34 -5.85
C LEU A 139 18.96 3.75 -5.40
N SER A 140 19.14 4.67 -6.35
CA SER A 140 19.45 6.07 -6.04
C SER A 140 18.31 6.77 -5.30
N GLN A 141 17.06 6.48 -5.65
CA GLN A 141 15.88 7.03 -5.01
C GLN A 141 15.69 6.45 -3.59
N LEU A 142 15.92 5.16 -3.41
CA LEU A 142 15.80 4.46 -2.13
C LEU A 142 16.70 5.10 -1.05
N GLY A 143 17.91 5.54 -1.43
CA GLY A 143 18.81 6.24 -0.50
C GLY A 143 18.30 7.62 -0.02
N LYS A 144 17.19 8.11 -0.55
CA LYS A 144 16.58 9.41 -0.19
C LYS A 144 15.20 9.28 0.43
N VAL A 145 14.66 8.06 0.51
CA VAL A 145 13.24 7.83 0.85
C VAL A 145 12.85 8.37 2.21
N ASP A 146 13.70 8.18 3.23
CA ASP A 146 13.44 8.67 4.59
C ASP A 146 13.28 10.19 4.60
N GLN A 147 14.20 10.91 3.96
CA GLN A 147 14.15 12.37 3.87
C GLN A 147 12.89 12.87 3.15
N MET A 148 12.48 12.15 2.10
CA MET A 148 11.27 12.50 1.33
C MET A 148 10.00 12.31 2.18
N VAL A 149 9.85 11.17 2.83
CA VAL A 149 8.70 10.89 3.69
C VAL A 149 8.67 11.83 4.90
N ASP A 150 9.80 12.09 5.53
CA ASP A 150 9.88 13.04 6.65
C ASP A 150 9.51 14.47 6.23
N ARG A 151 9.88 14.87 5.01
CA ARG A 151 9.45 16.16 4.45
C ARG A 151 7.92 16.19 4.26
N CYS A 152 7.32 15.13 3.72
CA CYS A 152 5.86 15.01 3.59
C CYS A 152 5.18 15.10 4.96
N ARG A 153 5.69 14.40 5.97
CA ARG A 153 5.18 14.45 7.35
C ARG A 153 5.21 15.87 7.92
N ARG A 154 6.35 16.57 7.80
CA ARG A 154 6.49 17.95 8.29
C ARG A 154 5.52 18.93 7.61
N ILE A 155 5.39 18.85 6.28
CA ILE A 155 4.44 19.68 5.54
C ILE A 155 3.01 19.39 5.97
N SER A 156 2.65 18.12 6.08
CA SER A 156 1.31 17.69 6.49
C SER A 156 0.97 18.12 7.91
N THR A 157 1.93 18.07 8.83
CA THR A 157 1.77 18.58 10.20
C THR A 157 1.53 20.08 10.19
N ALA A 158 2.34 20.85 9.46
CA ALA A 158 2.18 22.29 9.36
C ALA A 158 0.82 22.70 8.76
N LEU A 159 0.36 21.99 7.73
CA LEU A 159 -0.96 22.20 7.14
C LEU A 159 -2.07 21.89 8.15
N SER A 160 -1.96 20.76 8.86
CA SER A 160 -2.95 20.36 9.87
C SER A 160 -3.05 21.36 11.01
N GLU A 161 -1.93 21.83 11.52
CA GLU A 161 -1.91 22.84 12.59
C GLU A 161 -2.42 24.21 12.10
N GLY A 162 -2.05 24.62 10.90
CA GLY A 162 -2.48 25.91 10.33
C GLY A 162 -3.97 25.99 9.99
N LEU A 163 -4.61 24.85 9.73
CA LEU A 163 -6.03 24.78 9.38
C LEU A 163 -6.92 24.29 10.56
N LYS A 164 -6.29 23.97 11.70
CA LYS A 164 -7.00 23.48 12.87
C LYS A 164 -7.96 24.55 13.41
N GLY A 165 -9.20 24.13 13.66
CA GLY A 165 -10.25 25.00 14.22
C GLY A 165 -11.01 25.82 13.18
N LEU A 166 -10.75 25.65 11.89
CA LEU A 166 -11.60 26.21 10.85
C LEU A 166 -12.85 25.34 10.68
N ASP A 167 -14.01 25.95 10.87
CA ASP A 167 -15.29 25.27 10.75
C ASP A 167 -15.50 24.72 9.33
N GLY A 168 -16.04 23.51 9.24
CA GLY A 168 -16.31 22.82 7.98
C GLY A 168 -15.07 22.15 7.34
N LEU A 169 -13.87 22.29 7.93
CA LEU A 169 -12.67 21.58 7.49
C LEU A 169 -12.34 20.44 8.46
N LEU A 170 -12.53 19.20 8.01
CA LEU A 170 -12.18 18.03 8.78
C LEU A 170 -10.76 17.57 8.40
N ILE A 171 -9.81 17.90 9.24
CA ILE A 171 -8.38 17.60 9.07
C ILE A 171 -8.16 16.09 9.09
N PRO A 172 -7.26 15.53 8.26
CA PRO A 172 -6.93 14.12 8.31
C PRO A 172 -6.34 13.76 9.67
N SER A 173 -6.88 12.72 10.27
CA SER A 173 -6.38 12.17 11.52
C SER A 173 -5.54 10.92 11.26
N VAL A 174 -4.59 10.66 12.16
CA VAL A 174 -3.79 9.43 12.17
C VAL A 174 -4.26 8.60 13.35
N ARG A 175 -4.51 7.31 13.12
CA ARG A 175 -4.90 6.37 14.18
C ARG A 175 -3.75 6.22 15.16
N GLU A 176 -4.08 6.08 16.44
CA GLU A 176 -3.11 5.77 17.50
C GLU A 176 -2.32 4.49 17.14
N GLY A 177 -1.04 4.47 17.44
CA GLY A 177 -0.12 3.40 17.05
C GLY A 177 0.30 3.41 15.58
N CYS A 178 -0.21 4.34 14.75
CA CYS A 178 0.14 4.40 13.33
C CYS A 178 1.06 5.58 13.00
N SER A 179 1.90 5.37 12.00
CA SER A 179 2.60 6.44 11.29
C SER A 179 2.07 6.57 9.87
N HIS A 180 1.85 7.79 9.43
CA HIS A 180 1.34 8.11 8.09
C HIS A 180 2.50 8.54 7.19
N SER A 181 2.59 8.05 5.95
CA SER A 181 3.63 8.48 5.01
C SER A 181 3.25 9.71 4.19
N TYR A 182 1.97 10.10 4.23
CA TYR A 182 1.45 11.28 3.55
C TYR A 182 1.81 11.36 2.06
N PHE A 183 1.52 10.28 1.33
CA PHE A 183 1.52 10.36 -0.14
C PHE A 183 0.60 11.49 -0.62
N MET A 184 -0.51 11.65 0.10
CA MET A 184 -1.44 12.76 -0.10
C MET A 184 -1.95 13.23 1.28
N TRP A 185 -1.97 14.55 1.48
CA TRP A 185 -2.70 15.16 2.58
C TRP A 185 -4.08 15.54 2.08
N SER A 186 -5.13 14.94 2.67
CA SER A 186 -6.51 15.10 2.22
C SER A 186 -7.40 15.47 3.38
N LEU A 187 -8.14 16.54 3.28
CA LEU A 187 -9.18 16.92 4.22
C LEU A 187 -10.58 16.62 3.66
N ARG A 188 -11.55 16.53 4.53
CA ARG A 188 -12.96 16.56 4.15
C ARG A 188 -13.49 17.99 4.28
N PHE A 189 -14.18 18.42 3.26
CA PHE A 189 -14.81 19.73 3.19
C PHE A 189 -16.32 19.56 3.39
N ASP A 190 -16.87 20.25 4.41
CA ASP A 190 -18.29 20.25 4.68
C ASP A 190 -18.90 21.54 4.11
N GLN A 191 -19.50 21.44 2.93
CA GLN A 191 -20.06 22.56 2.21
C GLN A 191 -21.22 23.23 2.93
N ASP A 192 -21.97 22.48 3.75
CA ASP A 192 -23.13 23.02 4.47
C ASP A 192 -22.69 23.93 5.64
N VAL A 193 -21.54 23.60 6.23
CA VAL A 193 -20.92 24.42 7.29
C VAL A 193 -20.19 25.61 6.73
N VAL A 194 -19.42 25.42 5.65
CA VAL A 194 -18.65 26.50 5.00
C VAL A 194 -19.55 27.46 4.23
N GLY A 195 -20.71 27.01 3.76
CA GLY A 195 -21.68 27.84 3.03
C GLY A 195 -21.37 28.03 1.54
N CYS A 196 -20.43 27.27 0.99
CA CYS A 196 -20.15 27.26 -0.45
C CYS A 196 -19.76 25.86 -0.93
N SER A 197 -19.85 25.62 -2.24
CA SER A 197 -19.39 24.36 -2.81
C SER A 197 -17.86 24.36 -2.93
N ARG A 198 -17.26 23.15 -3.04
CA ARG A 198 -15.81 23.01 -3.27
C ARG A 198 -15.35 23.65 -4.60
N GLU A 199 -16.25 23.85 -5.53
CA GLU A 199 -15.99 24.36 -6.88
C GLU A 199 -16.17 25.89 -6.97
N ALA A 200 -16.66 26.51 -5.88
CA ALA A 200 -16.83 27.96 -5.77
C ALA A 200 -15.52 28.62 -5.33
#